data_541ee23ed275b8a6fd9038782306a37b
#
_entry.id   541ee23ed275b8a6fd9038782306a37b
#
_cell.length_a   1.000
_cell.length_b   1.000
_cell.length_c   1.000
_cell.angle_alpha   90.00
_cell.angle_beta   90.00
_cell.angle_gamma   90.00
#
_symmetry.space_group_name_H-M   'P 1'
#
loop_
_entity.id
_entity.type
_entity.pdbx_description
1 polymer ?
#
loop_
_entity_poly.entity_id
_entity_poly.type
_entity_poly.pdbx_seq_one_letter_code
_entity_poly.pdbx_strand_id
1 'polypeptide(L)'
;CRTCKSKKFVIFDELLGEQGEDCPQSHRFDEVERLEALTPEERFSFWRGELSRCIRCNACRNVCPACTCETCVFDNHDLGTDNKAIADSFEENFFHIIRAFHVTSRCTDCGECSRVCPQHIPLHLLNRKFIKDIDNFYGEYQAGAEVGSRAPIVNYTTDDIEPGEAVERGEADA
;
A
#
# COMPACT_ATOMS: atom_id res chain seq x y z
N CYS A 1 10.70 -4.92 12.17
CA CYS A 1 10.65 -4.19 13.45
C CYS A 1 10.98 -2.70 13.32
N ARG A 2 11.90 -2.31 12.42
CA ARG A 2 12.31 -0.90 12.25
C ARG A 2 11.18 0.03 11.82
N THR A 3 10.23 -0.46 11.03
CA THR A 3 9.09 0.30 10.51
C THR A 3 7.76 -0.09 11.17
N CYS A 4 7.78 -0.96 12.15
CA CYS A 4 6.58 -1.41 12.84
C CYS A 4 6.05 -0.33 13.78
N LYS A 5 4.74 -0.07 13.74
CA LYS A 5 4.08 0.97 14.53
C LYS A 5 4.04 0.64 16.02
N SER A 6 3.89 -0.62 16.38
CA SER A 6 3.89 -1.08 17.78
C SER A 6 4.76 -2.31 17.96
N LYS A 7 5.43 -2.37 19.10
CA LYS A 7 6.19 -3.53 19.57
C LYS A 7 5.56 -4.19 20.80
N LYS A 8 4.42 -3.68 21.24
CA LYS A 8 3.68 -4.24 22.36
C LYS A 8 2.82 -5.40 21.87
N PHE A 9 2.91 -6.51 22.60
CA PHE A 9 2.03 -7.64 22.40
C PHE A 9 0.73 -7.41 23.16
N VAL A 10 -0.41 -7.53 22.47
CA VAL A 10 -1.73 -7.28 23.06
C VAL A 10 -2.33 -8.58 23.60
N ILE A 11 -2.10 -9.71 22.91
CA ILE A 11 -2.58 -11.03 23.31
C ILE A 11 -1.41 -12.00 23.20
N PHE A 12 -1.12 -12.67 24.30
CA PHE A 12 -0.08 -13.71 24.39
C PHE A 12 -0.38 -14.65 25.55
N ASP A 13 0.00 -15.90 25.44
CA ASP A 13 -0.15 -16.88 26.52
C ASP A 13 1.03 -16.82 27.52
N GLU A 14 2.23 -16.60 27.00
CA GLU A 14 3.45 -16.48 27.81
C GLU A 14 4.39 -15.46 27.19
N LEU A 15 4.96 -14.58 27.99
CA LEU A 15 5.95 -13.59 27.60
C LEU A 15 7.33 -13.99 28.12
N LEU A 16 8.25 -14.30 27.21
CA LEU A 16 9.64 -14.58 27.55
C LEU A 16 10.47 -13.30 27.46
N GLY A 17 10.73 -12.67 28.59
CA GLY A 17 11.46 -11.40 28.71
C GLY A 17 10.56 -10.21 28.96
N GLU A 18 11.11 -9.02 28.79
CA GLU A 18 10.37 -7.77 28.97
C GLU A 18 9.66 -7.34 27.67
N GLN A 19 8.50 -6.71 27.81
CA GLN A 19 7.80 -6.14 26.67
C GLN A 19 8.60 -4.96 26.10
N GLY A 20 8.83 -4.97 24.80
CA GLY A 20 9.57 -3.91 24.13
C GLY A 20 8.85 -2.56 24.18
N GLU A 21 9.61 -1.48 24.18
CA GLU A 21 9.06 -0.13 24.03
C GLU A 21 8.66 0.13 22.58
N ASP A 22 7.65 0.96 22.36
CA ASP A 22 7.25 1.40 21.04
C ASP A 22 8.41 2.19 20.40
N CYS A 23 8.72 1.88 19.15
CA CYS A 23 9.71 2.65 18.42
C CYS A 23 9.12 3.99 17.98
N PRO A 24 9.91 5.07 18.08
CA PRO A 24 9.57 6.30 17.38
C PRO A 24 9.39 5.98 15.89
N GLN A 25 8.29 6.46 15.31
CA GLN A 25 7.94 6.16 13.91
C GLN A 25 8.76 6.97 12.89
N SER A 26 9.77 7.70 13.35
CA SER A 26 10.60 8.62 12.58
C SER A 26 11.23 8.04 11.30
N HIS A 27 11.22 6.72 11.13
CA HIS A 27 11.84 6.04 9.99
C HIS A 27 10.88 5.21 9.13
N ARG A 28 9.57 5.26 9.42
CA ARG A 28 8.60 4.44 8.69
C ARG A 28 8.53 4.80 7.22
N PHE A 29 8.59 6.08 6.92
CA PHE A 29 8.41 6.61 5.56
C PHE A 29 9.69 7.01 4.84
N ASP A 30 10.88 6.86 5.45
CA ASP A 30 12.17 7.29 4.87
C ASP A 30 12.36 6.85 3.41
N GLU A 31 12.03 5.60 3.09
CA GLU A 31 12.20 5.09 1.72
C GLU A 31 11.15 5.65 0.76
N VAL A 32 9.95 5.92 1.24
CA VAL A 32 8.89 6.58 0.47
C VAL A 32 9.31 8.01 0.17
N GLU A 33 9.79 8.74 1.17
CA GLU A 33 10.26 10.13 1.04
C GLU A 33 11.44 10.24 0.08
N ARG A 34 12.36 9.27 0.12
CA ARG A 34 13.44 9.20 -0.87
C ARG A 34 12.92 9.06 -2.29
N LEU A 35 11.86 8.27 -2.51
CA LEU A 35 11.24 8.15 -3.83
C LEU A 35 10.43 9.40 -4.21
N GLU A 36 9.80 10.06 -3.26
CA GLU A 36 9.09 11.33 -3.49
C GLU A 36 10.04 12.48 -3.87
N ALA A 37 11.25 12.46 -3.33
CA ALA A 37 12.28 13.45 -3.66
C ALA A 37 12.84 13.32 -5.10
N LEU A 38 12.59 12.20 -5.78
CA LEU A 38 12.94 12.04 -7.20
C LEU A 38 12.02 12.88 -8.08
N THR A 39 12.52 13.29 -9.25
CA THR A 39 11.65 13.88 -10.28
C THR A 39 10.58 12.87 -10.73
N PRO A 40 9.46 13.33 -11.29
CA PRO A 40 8.42 12.43 -11.82
C PRO A 40 8.97 11.40 -12.81
N GLU A 41 9.89 11.81 -13.68
CA GLU A 41 10.51 10.95 -14.69
C GLU A 41 11.41 9.88 -14.07
N GLU A 42 12.22 10.25 -13.07
CA GLU A 42 13.09 9.32 -12.35
C GLU A 42 12.27 8.32 -11.54
N ARG A 43 11.23 8.79 -10.86
CA ARG A 43 10.31 7.95 -10.10
C ARG A 43 9.54 6.98 -11.00
N PHE A 44 9.07 7.45 -12.15
CA PHE A 44 8.43 6.60 -13.14
C PHE A 44 9.40 5.55 -13.69
N SER A 45 10.62 5.95 -14.00
CA SER A 45 11.69 5.05 -14.48
C SER A 45 12.03 3.99 -13.44
N PHE A 46 12.14 4.37 -12.17
CA PHE A 46 12.35 3.43 -11.06
C PHE A 46 11.25 2.36 -11.02
N TRP A 47 9.98 2.78 -11.01
CA TRP A 47 8.88 1.82 -10.95
C TRP A 47 8.77 0.95 -12.20
N ARG A 48 9.01 1.51 -13.37
CA ARG A 48 9.08 0.71 -14.62
C ARG A 48 10.14 -0.37 -14.52
N GLY A 49 11.33 -0.02 -14.05
CA GLY A 49 12.42 -0.98 -13.85
C GLY A 49 12.08 -2.08 -12.86
N GLU A 50 11.50 -1.71 -11.71
CA GLU A 50 11.12 -2.66 -10.68
C GLU A 50 9.98 -3.59 -11.15
N LEU A 51 8.91 -3.02 -11.70
CA LEU A 51 7.71 -3.77 -12.07
C LEU A 51 7.89 -4.61 -13.34
N SER A 52 8.82 -4.25 -14.23
CA SER A 52 9.12 -5.05 -15.43
C SER A 52 9.60 -6.48 -15.13
N ARG A 53 10.12 -6.69 -13.90
CA ARG A 53 10.53 -8.04 -13.45
C ARG A 53 9.35 -8.93 -13.06
N CYS A 54 8.13 -8.40 -13.03
CA CYS A 54 6.95 -9.13 -12.58
C CYS A 54 6.60 -10.28 -13.53
N ILE A 55 6.50 -11.48 -13.00
CA ILE A 55 6.09 -12.69 -13.73
C ILE A 55 4.59 -13.03 -13.56
N ARG A 56 3.81 -12.14 -12.94
CA ARG A 56 2.38 -12.33 -12.69
C ARG A 56 2.02 -13.63 -11.94
N CYS A 57 2.87 -14.07 -11.01
CA CYS A 57 2.63 -15.27 -10.20
C CYS A 57 1.51 -15.10 -9.16
N ASN A 58 1.01 -13.89 -8.95
CA ASN A 58 -0.03 -13.53 -7.99
C ASN A 58 0.31 -13.79 -6.50
N ALA A 59 1.53 -14.20 -6.15
CA ALA A 59 1.92 -14.48 -4.76
C ALA A 59 1.65 -13.28 -3.83
N CYS A 60 1.96 -12.05 -4.27
CA CYS A 60 1.73 -10.83 -3.52
C CYS A 60 0.24 -10.55 -3.26
N ARG A 61 -0.65 -11.00 -4.14
CA ARG A 61 -2.10 -10.92 -3.97
C ARG A 61 -2.59 -11.99 -3.00
N ASN A 62 -2.16 -13.22 -3.22
CA ASN A 62 -2.66 -14.39 -2.48
C ASN A 62 -2.24 -14.39 -1.00
N VAL A 63 -1.09 -13.80 -0.67
CA VAL A 63 -0.63 -13.69 0.73
C VAL A 63 -1.26 -12.51 1.48
N CYS A 64 -1.83 -11.54 0.76
CA CYS A 64 -2.26 -10.29 1.35
C CYS A 64 -3.58 -10.44 2.13
N PRO A 65 -3.61 -10.20 3.44
CA PRO A 65 -4.84 -10.32 4.25
C PRO A 65 -5.89 -9.28 3.86
N ALA A 66 -5.50 -8.21 3.16
CA ALA A 66 -6.42 -7.18 2.67
C ALA A 66 -7.04 -7.51 1.31
N CYS A 67 -6.57 -8.54 0.60
CA CYS A 67 -7.16 -9.01 -0.66
C CYS A 67 -8.28 -10.02 -0.39
N THR A 68 -9.46 -9.51 -0.04
CA THR A 68 -10.62 -10.31 0.39
C THR A 68 -11.73 -10.41 -0.67
N CYS A 69 -11.47 -10.00 -1.91
CA CYS A 69 -12.45 -10.09 -2.99
C CYS A 69 -12.77 -11.55 -3.31
N GLU A 70 -14.05 -11.90 -3.44
CA GLU A 70 -14.51 -13.22 -3.86
C GLU A 70 -14.04 -13.51 -5.29
N THR A 71 -14.19 -12.53 -6.19
CA THR A 71 -13.63 -12.58 -7.54
C THR A 71 -12.79 -11.33 -7.77
N CYS A 72 -11.52 -11.52 -8.14
CA CYS A 72 -10.64 -10.40 -8.42
C CYS A 72 -10.91 -9.83 -9.82
N VAL A 73 -10.82 -8.52 -9.98
CA VAL A 73 -10.92 -7.87 -11.29
C VAL A 73 -9.90 -8.41 -12.29
N PHE A 74 -8.73 -8.85 -11.82
CA PHE A 74 -7.69 -9.46 -12.65
C PHE A 74 -7.89 -10.95 -12.94
N ASP A 75 -8.96 -11.55 -12.45
CA ASP A 75 -9.37 -12.93 -12.77
C ASP A 75 -10.66 -12.94 -13.62
N ASN A 76 -11.06 -11.80 -14.16
CA ASN A 76 -12.30 -11.67 -14.93
C ASN A 76 -12.06 -11.98 -16.40
N HIS A 77 -12.61 -13.11 -16.86
CA HIS A 77 -12.54 -13.54 -18.27
C HIS A 77 -13.22 -12.56 -19.23
N ASP A 78 -14.32 -11.95 -18.82
CA ASP A 78 -15.10 -11.05 -19.67
C ASP A 78 -14.34 -9.76 -20.01
N LEU A 79 -13.45 -9.35 -19.12
CA LEU A 79 -12.59 -8.17 -19.31
C LEU A 79 -11.23 -8.50 -19.95
N GLY A 80 -10.95 -9.78 -20.19
CA GLY A 80 -9.66 -10.23 -20.73
C GLY A 80 -8.47 -9.95 -19.82
N THR A 81 -8.71 -9.71 -18.51
CA THR A 81 -7.66 -9.38 -17.54
C THR A 81 -7.11 -10.59 -16.78
N ASP A 82 -7.70 -11.75 -16.98
CA ASP A 82 -7.34 -13.01 -16.32
C ASP A 82 -5.99 -13.59 -16.78
N ASN A 83 -5.58 -13.25 -17.98
CA ASN A 83 -4.31 -13.65 -18.54
C ASN A 83 -3.39 -12.43 -18.71
N LYS A 84 -2.11 -12.60 -18.41
CA LYS A 84 -1.10 -11.67 -18.85
C LYS A 84 -0.90 -11.84 -20.36
N ALA A 85 -1.64 -11.06 -21.14
CA ALA A 85 -1.63 -11.18 -22.61
C ALA A 85 -0.27 -10.78 -23.20
N ILE A 86 0.33 -9.73 -22.69
CA ILE A 86 1.62 -9.19 -23.14
C ILE A 86 2.48 -8.83 -21.92
N ALA A 87 3.75 -9.24 -21.94
CA ALA A 87 4.72 -8.83 -20.93
C ALA A 87 5.24 -7.43 -21.27
N ASP A 88 4.45 -6.41 -21.03
CA ASP A 88 4.85 -5.03 -21.22
C ASP A 88 4.74 -4.20 -19.94
N SER A 89 5.40 -3.05 -19.97
CA SER A 89 5.48 -2.17 -18.80
C SER A 89 4.14 -1.55 -18.41
N PHE A 90 3.18 -1.47 -19.34
CA PHE A 90 1.85 -0.92 -19.03
C PHE A 90 1.05 -1.90 -18.18
N GLU A 91 0.98 -3.17 -18.60
CA GLU A 91 0.23 -4.20 -17.86
C GLU A 91 0.78 -4.42 -16.45
N GLU A 92 2.10 -4.45 -16.29
CA GLU A 92 2.71 -4.63 -14.97
C GLU A 92 2.44 -3.44 -14.05
N ASN A 93 2.59 -2.22 -14.56
CA ASN A 93 2.27 -1.01 -13.80
C ASN A 93 0.79 -0.97 -13.44
N PHE A 94 -0.09 -1.22 -14.40
CA PHE A 94 -1.54 -1.24 -14.20
C PHE A 94 -1.94 -2.24 -13.11
N PHE A 95 -1.46 -3.48 -13.20
CA PHE A 95 -1.73 -4.51 -12.20
C PHE A 95 -1.32 -4.09 -10.79
N HIS A 96 -0.09 -3.62 -10.62
CA HIS A 96 0.42 -3.30 -9.29
C HIS A 96 -0.17 -2.03 -8.70
N ILE A 97 -0.43 -1.01 -9.52
CA ILE A 97 -1.07 0.22 -9.08
C ILE A 97 -2.50 -0.06 -8.64
N ILE A 98 -3.29 -0.73 -9.49
CA ILE A 98 -4.69 -1.06 -9.14
C ILE A 98 -4.75 -1.96 -7.91
N ARG A 99 -3.87 -2.96 -7.79
CA ARG A 99 -3.80 -3.79 -6.59
C ARG A 99 -3.51 -2.95 -5.34
N ALA A 100 -2.58 -2.01 -5.42
CA ALA A 100 -2.24 -1.13 -4.31
C ALA A 100 -3.43 -0.24 -3.93
N PHE A 101 -4.13 0.34 -4.90
CA PHE A 101 -5.36 1.11 -4.66
C PHE A 101 -6.44 0.28 -3.97
N HIS A 102 -6.67 -0.95 -4.41
CA HIS A 102 -7.71 -1.81 -3.82
C HIS A 102 -7.47 -2.16 -2.35
N VAL A 103 -6.23 -2.16 -1.89
CA VAL A 103 -5.89 -2.48 -0.50
C VAL A 103 -5.52 -1.27 0.35
N THR A 104 -5.53 -0.07 -0.22
CA THR A 104 -5.01 1.16 0.39
C THR A 104 -5.52 1.37 1.81
N SER A 105 -6.82 1.37 2.03
CA SER A 105 -7.42 1.62 3.33
C SER A 105 -7.45 0.40 4.27
N ARG A 106 -7.04 -0.76 3.79
CA ARG A 106 -7.02 -2.01 4.55
C ARG A 106 -5.60 -2.54 4.79
N CYS A 107 -4.60 -1.89 4.21
CA CYS A 107 -3.21 -2.29 4.32
C CYS A 107 -2.69 -2.07 5.74
N THR A 108 -2.20 -3.14 6.36
CA THR A 108 -1.59 -3.13 7.70
C THR A 108 -0.09 -2.86 7.68
N ASP A 109 0.50 -2.58 6.51
CA ASP A 109 1.94 -2.38 6.32
C ASP A 109 2.82 -3.57 6.74
N CYS A 110 2.32 -4.78 6.61
CA CYS A 110 3.03 -5.99 7.02
C CYS A 110 4.25 -6.35 6.14
N GLY A 111 4.35 -5.81 4.91
CA GLY A 111 5.45 -6.04 3.99
C GLY A 111 5.45 -7.41 3.29
N GLU A 112 4.49 -8.30 3.57
CA GLU A 112 4.44 -9.66 3.04
C GLU A 112 4.40 -9.72 1.51
N CYS A 113 3.76 -8.74 0.86
CA CYS A 113 3.72 -8.66 -0.60
C CYS A 113 5.11 -8.57 -1.24
N SER A 114 6.07 -7.91 -0.58
CA SER A 114 7.46 -7.87 -1.04
C SER A 114 8.24 -9.11 -0.63
N ARG A 115 8.00 -9.62 0.58
CA ARG A 115 8.70 -10.79 1.11
C ARG A 115 8.47 -12.04 0.26
N VAL A 116 7.23 -12.26 -0.20
CA VAL A 116 6.89 -13.43 -1.02
C VAL A 116 7.19 -13.26 -2.50
N CYS A 117 7.59 -12.06 -2.94
CA CYS A 117 7.86 -11.82 -4.34
C CYS A 117 9.14 -12.52 -4.79
N PRO A 118 9.08 -13.51 -5.71
CA PRO A 118 10.27 -14.22 -6.18
C PRO A 118 11.20 -13.32 -7.01
N GLN A 119 10.70 -12.17 -7.47
CA GLN A 119 11.46 -11.16 -8.20
C GLN A 119 11.95 -10.02 -7.31
N HIS A 120 11.75 -10.12 -5.99
CA HIS A 120 12.18 -9.12 -4.99
C HIS A 120 11.74 -7.69 -5.29
N ILE A 121 10.54 -7.51 -5.87
CA ILE A 121 9.96 -6.19 -6.15
C ILE A 121 9.52 -5.55 -4.83
N PRO A 122 9.88 -4.29 -4.55
CA PRO A 122 9.57 -3.63 -3.28
C PRO A 122 8.11 -3.11 -3.23
N LEU A 123 7.14 -4.00 -3.44
CA LEU A 123 5.71 -3.69 -3.54
C LEU A 123 5.14 -3.01 -2.29
N HIS A 124 5.74 -3.27 -1.12
CA HIS A 124 5.34 -2.61 0.12
C HIS A 124 5.51 -1.09 0.07
N LEU A 125 6.44 -0.57 -0.74
CA LEU A 125 6.64 0.87 -0.88
C LEU A 125 5.46 1.55 -1.58
N LEU A 126 4.83 0.91 -2.57
CA LEU A 126 3.58 1.40 -3.17
C LEU A 126 2.48 1.52 -2.11
N ASN A 127 2.25 0.45 -1.34
CA ASN A 127 1.22 0.45 -0.32
C ASN A 127 1.53 1.48 0.79
N ARG A 128 2.80 1.59 1.19
CA ARG A 128 3.23 2.53 2.23
C ARG A 128 3.10 3.98 1.80
N LYS A 129 3.29 4.28 0.51
CA LYS A 129 3.00 5.61 -0.04
C LYS A 129 1.53 5.97 0.17
N PHE A 130 0.60 5.08 -0.15
CA PHE A 130 -0.82 5.31 0.11
C PHE A 130 -1.15 5.49 1.59
N ILE A 131 -0.51 4.73 2.49
CA ILE A 131 -0.68 4.93 3.93
C ILE A 131 -0.23 6.32 4.34
N LYS A 132 0.94 6.78 3.85
CA LYS A 132 1.44 8.13 4.10
C LYS A 132 0.48 9.21 3.61
N ASP A 133 -0.08 9.02 2.41
CA ASP A 133 -1.06 9.96 1.85
C ASP A 133 -2.35 10.00 2.69
N ILE A 134 -2.85 8.85 3.12
CA ILE A 134 -4.02 8.80 4.01
C ILE A 134 -3.73 9.53 5.32
N ASP A 135 -2.59 9.27 5.94
CA ASP A 135 -2.19 9.93 7.17
C ASP A 135 -2.10 11.47 6.98
N ASN A 136 -1.63 11.92 5.83
CA ASN A 136 -1.52 13.35 5.52
C ASN A 136 -2.87 14.02 5.23
N PHE A 137 -3.76 13.35 4.48
CA PHE A 137 -5.04 13.94 4.04
C PHE A 137 -6.16 13.80 5.07
N TYR A 138 -6.17 12.72 5.83
CA TYR A 138 -7.28 12.38 6.72
C TYR A 138 -6.88 12.28 8.21
N GLY A 139 -5.60 12.47 8.52
CA GLY A 139 -5.05 12.23 9.85
C GLY A 139 -4.59 10.79 10.05
N GLU A 140 -3.87 10.57 11.16
CA GLU A 140 -3.30 9.25 11.45
C GLU A 140 -4.36 8.14 11.46
N TYR A 141 -4.17 7.17 10.60
CA TYR A 141 -5.02 6.00 10.49
C TYR A 141 -4.18 4.72 10.42
N GLN A 142 -4.63 3.69 11.10
CA GLN A 142 -4.02 2.36 11.01
C GLN A 142 -5.11 1.30 10.88
N ALA A 143 -5.12 0.62 9.75
CA ALA A 143 -6.06 -0.47 9.52
C ALA A 143 -5.94 -1.54 10.62
N GLY A 144 -7.06 -1.90 11.24
CA GLY A 144 -7.15 -2.93 12.27
C GLY A 144 -6.67 -2.51 13.66
N ALA A 145 -6.32 -1.24 13.90
CA ALA A 145 -5.91 -0.76 15.22
C ALA A 145 -7.08 -0.59 16.19
N GLU A 146 -8.22 -0.12 15.69
CA GLU A 146 -9.41 0.13 16.49
C GLU A 146 -10.60 -0.69 16.01
N VAL A 147 -11.30 -1.35 16.95
CA VAL A 147 -12.49 -2.14 16.65
C VAL A 147 -13.62 -1.22 16.19
N GLY A 148 -14.19 -1.51 15.02
CA GLY A 148 -15.30 -0.75 14.44
C GLY A 148 -14.91 0.54 13.74
N SER A 149 -13.61 0.90 13.70
CA SER A 149 -13.15 2.04 12.91
C SER A 149 -13.38 1.79 11.40
N ARG A 150 -13.80 2.84 10.70
CA ARG A 150 -13.94 2.81 9.24
C ARG A 150 -12.72 3.46 8.60
N ALA A 151 -12.30 2.90 7.48
CA ALA A 151 -11.23 3.49 6.71
C ALA A 151 -11.65 4.85 6.13
N PRO A 152 -10.78 5.87 6.15
CA PRO A 152 -11.13 7.22 5.67
C PRO A 152 -11.72 7.24 4.26
N ILE A 153 -11.12 6.52 3.31
CA ILE A 153 -11.57 6.52 1.91
C ILE A 153 -12.90 5.78 1.64
N VAL A 154 -13.49 5.11 2.61
CA VAL A 154 -14.82 4.50 2.51
C VAL A 154 -15.84 5.18 3.43
N ASN A 155 -15.47 6.29 4.04
CA ASN A 155 -16.25 6.99 5.03
C ASN A 155 -16.42 8.45 4.61
N TYR A 156 -17.08 8.65 3.47
CA TYR A 156 -17.36 10.00 2.97
C TYR A 156 -18.56 10.62 3.69
N THR A 157 -18.58 11.95 3.71
CA THR A 157 -19.71 12.76 4.14
C THR A 157 -20.15 13.67 2.99
N THR A 158 -21.31 14.31 3.12
CA THR A 158 -21.81 15.25 2.09
C THR A 158 -20.98 16.53 1.99
N ASP A 159 -20.12 16.76 2.93
CA ASP A 159 -19.22 17.94 3.00
C ASP A 159 -17.82 17.60 2.49
N ASP A 160 -17.56 16.35 2.05
CA ASP A 160 -16.29 15.96 1.46
C ASP A 160 -16.02 16.77 0.19
N ILE A 161 -14.78 17.21 0.07
CA ILE A 161 -14.35 18.03 -1.06
C ILE A 161 -14.28 17.16 -2.31
N GLU A 162 -14.78 17.67 -3.41
CA GLU A 162 -14.63 17.01 -4.71
C GLU A 162 -13.15 16.81 -5.06
N PRO A 163 -12.78 15.68 -5.69
CA PRO A 163 -11.37 15.36 -5.99
C PRO A 163 -10.63 16.48 -6.74
N GLY A 164 -11.31 17.21 -7.63
CA GLY A 164 -10.72 18.34 -8.35
C GLY A 164 -10.32 19.48 -7.42
N GLU A 165 -11.18 19.84 -6.46
CA GLU A 165 -10.92 20.90 -5.48
C GLU A 165 -9.79 20.50 -4.49
N ALA A 166 -9.68 19.20 -4.17
CA ALA A 166 -8.61 18.71 -3.31
C ALA A 166 -7.23 18.84 -3.97
N VAL A 167 -7.14 18.64 -5.29
CA VAL A 167 -5.91 18.84 -6.06
C VAL A 167 -5.51 20.31 -6.09
N GLU A 168 -6.47 21.21 -6.34
CA GLU A 168 -6.21 22.67 -6.37
C GLU A 168 -5.72 23.19 -5.01
N ARG A 169 -6.23 22.65 -3.89
CA ARG A 169 -5.77 23.05 -2.55
C ARG A 169 -4.35 22.54 -2.25
N GLY A 170 -3.98 21.35 -2.71
CA GLY A 170 -2.63 20.81 -2.55
C GLY A 170 -1.56 21.61 -3.30
N GLU A 171 -1.93 22.31 -4.37
CA GLU A 171 -1.03 23.22 -5.10
C GLU A 171 -0.89 24.60 -4.41
N ALA A 172 -1.85 24.98 -3.59
CA ALA A 172 -1.83 26.27 -2.88
C ALA A 172 -0.99 26.24 -1.59
N ASP A 173 -0.71 25.05 -1.04
CA ASP A 173 0.04 24.86 0.20
C ASP A 173 1.49 24.34 -0.06
N ALA A 174 1.92 24.21 -1.32
CA ALA A 174 3.26 23.78 -1.73
C ALA A 174 4.09 24.96 -2.22
#